data_ed18eafc12979be8acde45526e6296da
#
_entry.id   ed18eafc12979be8acde45526e6296da
#
_cell.length_a   1.000
_cell.length_b   1.000
_cell.length_c   1.000
_cell.angle_alpha   90.00
_cell.angle_beta   90.00
_cell.angle_gamma   90.00
#
_symmetry.space_group_name_H-M   'P 1'
#
loop_
_entity.id
_entity.type
_entity.pdbx_description
1 polymer ?
#
loop_
_entity_poly.entity_id
_entity_poly.type
_entity_poly.pdbx_seq_one_letter_code
_entity_poly.pdbx_strand_id
1 'polypeptide(L)'
;MRLAPLAFACLLAAACASGPPPPDWRLQARAALAAYERAWLAGERRAEAELARAREAVRGSGRGDLLARIELLACALRVATLDFDGCPGFEPYRAEASAEELAYAEYLAGKRRRTPSAEPLARLVAAALAVRAGKETPSTLAEAIEIASSQGWRRPLLAWLELAAQRAEAAGEESAAAAYRRRIGIVVGDEDTVRSSSGAGR
;
A
#
# COMPACT_ATOMS: atom_id res chain seq x y z
N MET A 1 -58.34 23.71 37.87
CA MET A 1 -58.24 23.96 36.40
C MET A 1 -57.13 23.11 35.86
N ARG A 2 -57.44 22.40 34.82
CA ARG A 2 -56.80 21.24 34.23
C ARG A 2 -55.59 21.64 33.41
N LEU A 3 -54.41 21.04 33.60
CA LEU A 3 -53.32 20.94 32.66
C LEU A 3 -52.82 19.50 32.69
N ALA A 4 -53.28 18.71 31.72
CA ALA A 4 -52.79 17.41 31.30
C ALA A 4 -52.34 17.55 29.87
N PRO A 5 -51.80 16.52 29.23
CA PRO A 5 -50.45 15.94 29.22
C PRO A 5 -49.86 16.05 27.80
N LEU A 6 -48.68 16.57 27.66
CA LEU A 6 -47.95 16.69 26.37
C LEU A 6 -46.51 16.17 26.53
N ALA A 7 -46.38 14.94 27.04
CA ALA A 7 -45.06 14.34 27.26
C ALA A 7 -44.98 12.86 26.77
N PHE A 8 -45.64 12.49 25.65
CA PHE A 8 -45.60 11.08 25.20
C PHE A 8 -45.44 10.90 23.68
N ALA A 9 -44.81 11.82 23.00
CA ALA A 9 -44.71 11.74 21.52
C ALA A 9 -43.30 11.82 20.96
N CYS A 10 -42.20 11.56 21.70
CA CYS A 10 -40.82 11.66 21.20
C CYS A 10 -39.98 10.39 21.33
N LEU A 11 -40.56 9.20 21.47
CA LEU A 11 -39.80 7.94 21.68
C LEU A 11 -39.84 6.93 20.51
N LEU A 12 -40.23 7.33 19.29
CA LEU A 12 -40.34 6.38 18.18
C LEU A 12 -39.50 6.73 16.92
N ALA A 13 -38.48 7.55 17.04
CA ALA A 13 -37.65 7.95 15.86
C ALA A 13 -36.18 7.46 15.93
N ALA A 14 -35.86 6.41 16.68
CA ALA A 14 -34.54 5.82 16.72
C ALA A 14 -34.48 4.37 16.16
N ALA A 15 -35.30 4.06 15.16
CA ALA A 15 -35.03 2.91 14.27
C ALA A 15 -33.97 3.31 13.28
N CYS A 16 -32.71 3.41 13.74
CA CYS A 16 -31.58 3.50 12.84
C CYS A 16 -31.64 2.32 11.89
N ALA A 17 -31.72 2.61 10.59
CA ALA A 17 -31.68 1.66 9.50
C ALA A 17 -30.36 0.90 9.48
N SER A 18 -30.17 -0.06 10.38
CA SER A 18 -29.16 -1.10 10.24
C SER A 18 -29.74 -2.11 9.25
N GLY A 19 -29.30 -2.01 7.99
CA GLY A 19 -29.57 -3.06 7.00
C GLY A 19 -29.09 -4.43 7.52
N PRO A 20 -29.46 -5.53 6.86
CA PRO A 20 -29.01 -6.85 7.26
C PRO A 20 -27.48 -6.88 7.36
N PRO A 21 -26.92 -7.60 8.35
CA PRO A 21 -25.47 -7.68 8.51
C PRO A 21 -24.83 -8.19 7.22
N PRO A 22 -23.62 -7.70 6.87
CA PRO A 22 -22.93 -8.18 5.69
C PRO A 22 -22.67 -9.68 5.81
N PRO A 23 -22.76 -10.44 4.71
CA PRO A 23 -22.51 -11.87 4.73
C PRO A 23 -21.05 -12.16 5.16
N ASP A 24 -20.85 -13.29 5.85
CA ASP A 24 -19.57 -13.68 6.48
C ASP A 24 -18.37 -13.63 5.52
N TRP A 25 -18.56 -14.07 4.27
CA TRP A 25 -17.49 -14.03 3.26
C TRP A 25 -16.97 -12.62 3.01
N ARG A 26 -17.83 -11.59 3.09
CA ARG A 26 -17.39 -10.18 2.95
C ARG A 26 -16.52 -9.73 4.12
N LEU A 27 -16.88 -10.14 5.32
CA LEU A 27 -16.07 -9.83 6.51
C LEU A 27 -14.73 -10.54 6.44
N GLN A 28 -14.73 -11.82 6.06
CA GLN A 28 -13.50 -12.61 5.86
C GLN A 28 -12.61 -12.01 4.77
N ALA A 29 -13.17 -11.65 3.62
CA ALA A 29 -12.42 -11.04 2.53
C ALA A 29 -11.76 -9.71 2.95
N ARG A 30 -12.51 -8.83 3.64
CA ARG A 30 -11.97 -7.56 4.14
C ARG A 30 -10.88 -7.77 5.18
N ALA A 31 -11.08 -8.69 6.11
CA ALA A 31 -10.09 -8.99 7.14
C ALA A 31 -8.80 -9.55 6.54
N ALA A 32 -8.90 -10.51 5.60
CA ALA A 32 -7.77 -11.10 4.91
C ALA A 32 -7.03 -10.06 4.04
N LEU A 33 -7.75 -9.20 3.33
CA LEU A 33 -7.15 -8.14 2.51
C LEU A 33 -6.39 -7.12 3.37
N ALA A 34 -6.95 -6.70 4.49
CA ALA A 34 -6.26 -5.82 5.43
C ALA A 34 -5.05 -6.51 6.10
N ALA A 35 -5.12 -7.82 6.34
CA ALA A 35 -3.99 -8.61 6.83
C ALA A 35 -2.89 -8.73 5.78
N TYR A 36 -3.27 -8.93 4.50
CA TYR A 36 -2.34 -8.93 3.37
C TYR A 36 -1.58 -7.61 3.27
N GLU A 37 -2.28 -6.49 3.24
CA GLU A 37 -1.68 -5.16 3.12
C GLU A 37 -0.64 -4.92 4.24
N ARG A 38 -1.03 -5.17 5.49
CA ARG A 38 -0.11 -5.04 6.63
C ARG A 38 1.10 -5.96 6.52
N ALA A 39 0.87 -7.24 6.21
CA ALA A 39 1.93 -8.23 6.11
C ALA A 39 2.89 -7.92 4.94
N TRP A 40 2.36 -7.48 3.80
CA TRP A 40 3.16 -7.06 2.66
C TRP A 40 4.06 -5.86 3.01
N LEU A 41 3.48 -4.81 3.57
CA LEU A 41 4.21 -3.59 3.95
C LEU A 41 5.25 -3.86 5.05
N ALA A 42 4.95 -4.75 5.99
CA ALA A 42 5.91 -5.22 7.01
C ALA A 42 7.01 -6.14 6.47
N GLY A 43 6.86 -6.66 5.25
CA GLY A 43 7.81 -7.62 4.66
C GLY A 43 7.68 -9.03 5.22
N GLU A 44 6.50 -9.41 5.72
CA GLU A 44 6.26 -10.73 6.32
C GLU A 44 5.95 -11.78 5.26
N ARG A 45 6.43 -13.01 5.47
CA ARG A 45 6.23 -14.14 4.54
C ARG A 45 4.76 -14.55 4.40
N ARG A 46 3.93 -14.29 5.41
CA ARG A 46 2.51 -14.63 5.39
C ARG A 46 1.67 -13.80 4.42
N ALA A 47 2.21 -12.72 3.85
CA ALA A 47 1.46 -11.83 2.96
C ALA A 47 0.74 -12.60 1.84
N GLU A 48 1.44 -13.48 1.14
CA GLU A 48 0.84 -14.25 0.03
C GLU A 48 -0.28 -15.19 0.49
N ALA A 49 -0.17 -15.76 1.69
CA ALA A 49 -1.24 -16.59 2.26
C ALA A 49 -2.49 -15.76 2.58
N GLU A 50 -2.33 -14.53 3.07
CA GLU A 50 -3.45 -13.62 3.32
C GLU A 50 -4.11 -13.16 2.01
N LEU A 51 -3.33 -12.89 0.96
CA LEU A 51 -3.87 -12.60 -0.37
C LEU A 51 -4.68 -13.78 -0.91
N ALA A 52 -4.16 -14.99 -0.78
CA ALA A 52 -4.87 -16.20 -1.19
C ALA A 52 -6.20 -16.37 -0.44
N ARG A 53 -6.22 -16.10 0.88
CA ARG A 53 -7.46 -16.10 1.69
C ARG A 53 -8.47 -15.06 1.23
N ALA A 54 -8.02 -13.83 0.92
CA ALA A 54 -8.90 -12.79 0.41
C ALA A 54 -9.55 -13.19 -0.92
N ARG A 55 -8.77 -13.75 -1.84
CA ARG A 55 -9.26 -14.29 -3.11
C ARG A 55 -10.28 -15.39 -2.91
N GLU A 56 -9.99 -16.36 -2.04
CA GLU A 56 -10.87 -17.51 -1.77
C GLU A 56 -12.20 -17.06 -1.17
N ALA A 57 -12.18 -16.16 -0.19
CA ALA A 57 -13.38 -15.62 0.41
C ALA A 57 -14.33 -14.94 -0.60
N VAL A 58 -13.79 -14.31 -1.66
CA VAL A 58 -14.59 -13.67 -2.71
C VAL A 58 -15.00 -14.66 -3.79
N ARG A 59 -14.16 -15.64 -4.13
CA ARG A 59 -14.38 -16.56 -5.26
C ARG A 59 -15.72 -17.30 -5.18
N GLY A 60 -16.11 -17.77 -3.98
CA GLY A 60 -17.39 -18.44 -3.75
C GLY A 60 -18.63 -17.56 -4.00
N SER A 61 -18.47 -16.24 -4.08
CA SER A 61 -19.56 -15.30 -4.40
C SER A 61 -19.75 -15.02 -5.89
N GLY A 62 -18.83 -15.47 -6.76
CA GLY A 62 -18.83 -15.15 -8.19
C GLY A 62 -18.56 -13.68 -8.54
N ARG A 63 -18.12 -12.84 -7.58
CA ARG A 63 -17.92 -11.39 -7.74
C ARG A 63 -16.54 -11.10 -8.33
N GLY A 64 -16.43 -11.19 -9.66
CA GLY A 64 -15.20 -10.86 -10.40
C GLY A 64 -14.75 -9.41 -10.20
N ASP A 65 -15.70 -8.46 -10.05
CA ASP A 65 -15.41 -7.07 -9.74
C ASP A 65 -14.64 -6.89 -8.41
N LEU A 66 -14.96 -7.69 -7.40
CA LEU A 66 -14.23 -7.66 -6.13
C LEU A 66 -12.85 -8.32 -6.24
N LEU A 67 -12.71 -9.36 -7.05
CA LEU A 67 -11.41 -9.95 -7.35
C LEU A 67 -10.52 -8.96 -8.10
N ALA A 68 -11.07 -8.21 -9.08
CA ALA A 68 -10.35 -7.12 -9.76
C ALA A 68 -9.77 -6.11 -8.77
N ARG A 69 -10.56 -5.68 -7.77
CA ARG A 69 -10.10 -4.74 -6.72
C ARG A 69 -8.98 -5.29 -5.85
N ILE A 70 -9.09 -6.56 -5.44
CA ILE A 70 -8.04 -7.24 -4.67
C ILE A 70 -6.73 -7.25 -5.45
N GLU A 71 -6.78 -7.59 -6.74
CA GLU A 71 -5.60 -7.65 -7.58
C GLU A 71 -5.00 -6.27 -7.86
N LEU A 72 -5.82 -5.24 -8.00
CA LEU A 72 -5.32 -3.87 -8.14
C LEU A 72 -4.63 -3.35 -6.88
N LEU A 73 -5.14 -3.68 -5.69
CA LEU A 73 -4.44 -3.37 -4.44
C LEU A 73 -3.09 -4.11 -4.37
N ALA A 74 -3.08 -5.40 -4.70
CA ALA A 74 -1.85 -6.18 -4.71
C ALA A 74 -0.83 -5.61 -5.71
N CYS A 75 -1.28 -5.17 -6.88
CA CYS A 75 -0.44 -4.49 -7.86
C CYS A 75 0.09 -3.14 -7.34
N ALA A 76 -0.77 -2.32 -6.71
CA ALA A 76 -0.36 -1.03 -6.15
C ALA A 76 0.71 -1.19 -5.06
N LEU A 77 0.58 -2.19 -4.20
CA LEU A 77 1.55 -2.52 -3.16
C LEU A 77 2.92 -2.92 -3.75
N ARG A 78 2.93 -3.70 -4.85
CA ARG A 78 4.15 -4.03 -5.58
C ARG A 78 4.78 -2.79 -6.21
N VAL A 79 4.01 -1.99 -6.92
CA VAL A 79 4.50 -0.73 -7.50
C VAL A 79 5.09 0.17 -6.41
N ALA A 80 4.45 0.31 -5.26
CA ALA A 80 4.96 1.11 -4.13
C ALA A 80 6.31 0.60 -3.58
N THR A 81 6.66 -0.66 -3.85
CA THR A 81 7.94 -1.29 -3.52
C THR A 81 8.90 -1.40 -4.71
N LEU A 82 8.67 -0.61 -5.76
CA LEU A 82 9.50 -0.53 -6.98
C LEU A 82 9.50 -1.84 -7.81
N ASP A 83 8.51 -2.70 -7.63
CA ASP A 83 8.26 -3.86 -8.48
C ASP A 83 7.32 -3.47 -9.63
N PHE A 84 7.83 -3.52 -10.85
CA PHE A 84 7.14 -3.05 -12.05
C PHE A 84 6.77 -4.19 -13.03
N ASP A 85 6.70 -5.42 -12.56
CA ASP A 85 6.38 -6.60 -13.38
C ASP A 85 4.91 -6.64 -13.89
N GLY A 86 4.21 -5.54 -13.70
CA GLY A 86 2.82 -5.37 -14.13
C GLY A 86 1.81 -5.93 -13.12
N CYS A 87 0.57 -6.08 -13.58
CA CYS A 87 -0.54 -6.54 -12.76
C CYS A 87 -1.13 -7.86 -13.29
N PRO A 88 -0.37 -8.96 -13.35
CA PRO A 88 -0.83 -10.20 -14.00
C PRO A 88 -2.08 -10.79 -13.32
N GLY A 89 -2.22 -10.63 -12.01
CA GLY A 89 -3.40 -11.09 -11.27
C GLY A 89 -4.69 -10.37 -11.64
N PHE A 90 -4.60 -9.13 -12.13
CA PHE A 90 -5.76 -8.33 -12.56
C PHE A 90 -6.31 -8.77 -13.92
N GLU A 91 -5.47 -9.26 -14.83
CA GLU A 91 -5.86 -9.53 -16.22
C GLU A 91 -7.05 -10.51 -16.36
N PRO A 92 -7.16 -11.59 -15.56
CA PRO A 92 -8.31 -12.49 -15.63
C PRO A 92 -9.65 -11.82 -15.28
N TYR A 93 -9.61 -10.72 -14.52
CA TYR A 93 -10.81 -10.01 -14.04
C TYR A 93 -11.02 -8.66 -14.71
N ARG A 94 -10.25 -8.33 -15.74
CA ARG A 94 -10.32 -7.04 -16.44
C ARG A 94 -11.71 -6.74 -17.00
N ALA A 95 -12.41 -7.75 -17.50
CA ALA A 95 -13.76 -7.61 -18.06
C ALA A 95 -14.82 -7.25 -17.00
N GLU A 96 -14.58 -7.60 -15.74
CA GLU A 96 -15.47 -7.35 -14.61
C GLU A 96 -15.18 -6.00 -13.92
N ALA A 97 -14.07 -5.34 -14.31
CA ALA A 97 -13.63 -4.11 -13.70
C ALA A 97 -14.43 -2.90 -14.20
N SER A 98 -14.71 -1.97 -13.29
CA SER A 98 -15.32 -0.67 -13.64
C SER A 98 -14.37 0.20 -14.47
N ALA A 99 -14.91 1.23 -15.12
CA ALA A 99 -14.11 2.19 -15.87
C ALA A 99 -13.03 2.88 -14.99
N GLU A 100 -13.33 3.12 -13.71
CA GLU A 100 -12.38 3.70 -12.77
C GLU A 100 -11.23 2.74 -12.44
N GLU A 101 -11.55 1.46 -12.25
CA GLU A 101 -10.56 0.40 -11.97
C GLU A 101 -9.66 0.15 -13.19
N LEU A 102 -10.23 0.15 -14.39
CA LEU A 102 -9.45 0.10 -15.64
C LEU A 102 -8.50 1.29 -15.76
N ALA A 103 -8.99 2.51 -15.48
CA ALA A 103 -8.16 3.71 -15.47
C ALA A 103 -7.04 3.64 -14.41
N TYR A 104 -7.31 3.02 -13.25
CA TYR A 104 -6.31 2.81 -12.22
C TYR A 104 -5.27 1.76 -12.63
N ALA A 105 -5.68 0.67 -13.29
CA ALA A 105 -4.76 -0.32 -13.86
C ALA A 105 -3.81 0.32 -14.89
N GLU A 106 -4.32 1.20 -15.76
CA GLU A 106 -3.51 1.97 -16.71
C GLU A 106 -2.53 2.92 -16.00
N TYR A 107 -2.96 3.55 -14.90
CA TYR A 107 -2.10 4.39 -14.07
C TYR A 107 -0.97 3.57 -13.45
N LEU A 108 -1.26 2.42 -12.84
CA LEU A 108 -0.25 1.51 -12.29
C LEU A 108 0.73 0.99 -13.37
N ALA A 109 0.25 0.82 -14.59
CA ALA A 109 1.08 0.46 -15.74
C ALA A 109 1.92 1.64 -16.28
N GLY A 110 1.78 2.86 -15.74
CA GLY A 110 2.48 4.06 -16.21
C GLY A 110 1.94 4.63 -17.54
N LYS A 111 0.81 4.12 -18.03
CA LYS A 111 0.19 4.54 -19.31
C LYS A 111 -0.70 5.77 -19.14
N ARG A 112 -1.10 6.11 -17.93
CA ARG A 112 -2.01 7.21 -17.62
C ARG A 112 -1.47 8.03 -16.47
N ARG A 113 -1.76 9.34 -16.46
CA ARG A 113 -1.48 10.23 -15.32
C ARG A 113 -2.69 10.27 -14.40
N ARG A 114 -2.43 10.35 -13.10
CA ARG A 114 -3.42 10.57 -12.05
C ARG A 114 -2.80 11.48 -10.98
N THR A 115 -3.57 12.41 -10.46
CA THR A 115 -3.17 13.13 -9.25
C THR A 115 -3.29 12.17 -8.06
N PRO A 116 -2.22 11.91 -7.32
CA PRO A 116 -2.28 11.04 -6.14
C PRO A 116 -3.15 11.71 -5.06
N SER A 117 -3.85 10.89 -4.28
CA SER A 117 -4.46 11.36 -3.04
C SER A 117 -3.39 11.64 -1.99
N ALA A 118 -3.79 12.27 -0.87
CA ALA A 118 -2.89 12.52 0.26
C ALA A 118 -2.48 11.24 1.02
N GLU A 119 -3.14 10.10 0.73
CA GLU A 119 -2.87 8.81 1.36
C GLU A 119 -1.42 8.36 1.14
N PRO A 120 -0.72 7.90 2.18
CA PRO A 120 0.68 7.52 2.11
C PRO A 120 0.99 6.51 1.00
N LEU A 121 0.19 5.46 0.83
CA LEU A 121 0.39 4.46 -0.20
C LEU A 121 0.24 5.05 -1.61
N ALA A 122 -0.75 5.93 -1.84
CA ALA A 122 -0.94 6.58 -3.14
C ALA A 122 0.24 7.49 -3.51
N ARG A 123 0.84 8.16 -2.52
CA ARG A 123 2.06 8.97 -2.71
C ARG A 123 3.27 8.10 -3.06
N LEU A 124 3.45 6.96 -2.38
CA LEU A 124 4.51 6.00 -2.74
C LEU A 124 4.34 5.45 -4.16
N VAL A 125 3.12 5.08 -4.55
CA VAL A 125 2.82 4.64 -5.92
C VAL A 125 3.18 5.74 -6.94
N ALA A 126 2.81 7.00 -6.67
CA ALA A 126 3.15 8.11 -7.55
C ALA A 126 4.67 8.33 -7.67
N ALA A 127 5.39 8.26 -6.55
CA ALA A 127 6.85 8.34 -6.53
C ALA A 127 7.49 7.19 -7.31
N ALA A 128 7.00 5.95 -7.15
CA ALA A 128 7.48 4.78 -7.88
C ALA A 128 7.26 4.91 -9.40
N LEU A 129 6.11 5.45 -9.81
CA LEU A 129 5.86 5.70 -11.23
C LEU A 129 6.74 6.83 -11.79
N ALA A 130 7.16 7.80 -10.98
CA ALA A 130 8.16 8.78 -11.37
C ALA A 130 9.53 8.11 -11.58
N VAL A 131 9.95 7.21 -10.69
CA VAL A 131 11.17 6.39 -10.86
C VAL A 131 11.11 5.58 -12.17
N ARG A 132 10.02 4.85 -12.39
CA ARG A 132 9.81 4.07 -13.63
C ARG A 132 9.91 4.93 -14.89
N ALA A 133 9.49 6.18 -14.82
CA ALA A 133 9.54 7.12 -15.94
C ALA A 133 10.89 7.86 -16.06
N GLY A 134 11.86 7.61 -15.17
CA GLY A 134 13.13 8.34 -15.11
C GLY A 134 12.94 9.83 -14.78
N LYS A 135 11.92 10.16 -13.98
CA LYS A 135 11.55 11.54 -13.61
C LYS A 135 11.63 11.80 -12.12
N GLU A 136 12.20 10.84 -11.40
CA GLU A 136 12.45 11.02 -9.98
C GLU A 136 13.49 12.12 -9.73
N THR A 137 13.35 12.76 -8.59
CA THR A 137 14.28 13.78 -8.08
C THR A 137 14.81 13.36 -6.71
N PRO A 138 15.90 13.94 -6.21
CA PRO A 138 16.34 13.69 -4.84
C PRO A 138 15.23 13.91 -3.80
N SER A 139 14.37 14.91 -4.00
CA SER A 139 13.21 15.14 -3.13
C SER A 139 12.16 14.04 -3.23
N THR A 140 11.94 13.44 -4.41
CA THR A 140 11.05 12.27 -4.58
C THR A 140 11.53 11.09 -3.74
N LEU A 141 12.84 10.80 -3.78
CA LEU A 141 13.43 9.70 -2.98
C LEU A 141 13.33 9.98 -1.48
N ALA A 142 13.69 11.21 -1.06
CA ALA A 142 13.62 11.60 0.34
C ALA A 142 12.20 11.51 0.90
N GLU A 143 11.20 11.99 0.14
CA GLU A 143 9.80 11.92 0.52
C GLU A 143 9.29 10.48 0.62
N ALA A 144 9.62 9.63 -0.34
CA ALA A 144 9.23 8.22 -0.33
C ALA A 144 9.83 7.46 0.87
N ILE A 145 11.11 7.70 1.19
CA ILE A 145 11.78 7.14 2.36
C ILE A 145 11.11 7.63 3.65
N GLU A 146 10.77 8.92 3.74
CA GLU A 146 10.10 9.49 4.91
C GLU A 146 8.71 8.90 5.12
N ILE A 147 7.92 8.76 4.04
CA ILE A 147 6.61 8.11 4.10
C ILE A 147 6.76 6.68 4.63
N ALA A 148 7.62 5.87 4.02
CA ALA A 148 7.79 4.48 4.42
C ALA A 148 8.30 4.35 5.86
N SER A 149 9.21 5.23 6.29
CA SER A 149 9.78 5.26 7.64
C SER A 149 8.74 5.66 8.69
N SER A 150 8.00 6.76 8.46
CA SER A 150 6.98 7.25 9.41
C SER A 150 5.80 6.29 9.58
N GLN A 151 5.48 5.52 8.54
CA GLN A 151 4.46 4.46 8.59
C GLN A 151 4.97 3.13 9.17
N GLY A 152 6.28 2.97 9.39
CA GLY A 152 6.86 1.70 9.80
C GLY A 152 6.80 0.61 8.72
N TRP A 153 6.70 0.98 7.46
CA TRP A 153 6.59 0.05 6.34
C TRP A 153 7.96 -0.48 5.90
N ARG A 154 8.37 -1.59 6.50
CA ARG A 154 9.71 -2.15 6.34
C ARG A 154 10.04 -2.49 4.88
N ARG A 155 9.13 -3.13 4.14
CA ARG A 155 9.37 -3.55 2.75
C ARG A 155 9.57 -2.36 1.81
N PRO A 156 8.68 -1.36 1.74
CA PRO A 156 8.92 -0.15 0.97
C PRO A 156 10.18 0.59 1.43
N LEU A 157 10.38 0.75 2.74
CA LEU A 157 11.55 1.45 3.26
C LEU A 157 12.87 0.86 2.75
N LEU A 158 13.01 -0.47 2.76
CA LEU A 158 14.19 -1.14 2.23
C LEU A 158 14.36 -0.89 0.73
N ALA A 159 13.29 -1.02 -0.07
CA ALA A 159 13.34 -0.80 -1.52
C ALA A 159 13.78 0.64 -1.86
N TRP A 160 13.22 1.62 -1.16
CA TRP A 160 13.55 3.04 -1.40
C TRP A 160 14.94 3.43 -0.89
N LEU A 161 15.40 2.88 0.25
CA LEU A 161 16.77 3.09 0.74
C LEU A 161 17.80 2.48 -0.21
N GLU A 162 17.54 1.29 -0.74
CA GLU A 162 18.41 0.64 -1.72
C GLU A 162 18.54 1.46 -3.00
N LEU A 163 17.41 1.93 -3.55
CA LEU A 163 17.43 2.82 -4.73
C LEU A 163 18.21 4.11 -4.44
N ALA A 164 18.01 4.72 -3.26
CA ALA A 164 18.71 5.96 -2.90
C ALA A 164 20.24 5.72 -2.75
N ALA A 165 20.65 4.59 -2.18
CA ALA A 165 22.05 4.21 -2.09
C ALA A 165 22.68 4.06 -3.49
N GLN A 166 21.99 3.34 -4.39
CA GLN A 166 22.45 3.16 -5.77
C GLN A 166 22.56 4.50 -6.54
N ARG A 167 21.62 5.43 -6.34
CA ARG A 167 21.68 6.76 -6.97
C ARG A 167 22.82 7.60 -6.43
N ALA A 168 23.06 7.57 -5.11
CA ALA A 168 24.17 8.27 -4.49
C ALA A 168 25.53 7.73 -4.96
N GLU A 169 25.68 6.41 -5.09
CA GLU A 169 26.86 5.79 -5.66
C GLU A 169 27.13 6.20 -7.11
N ALA A 170 26.08 6.16 -7.94
CA ALA A 170 26.17 6.57 -9.33
C ALA A 170 26.54 8.05 -9.49
N ALA A 171 26.21 8.89 -8.50
CA ALA A 171 26.58 10.30 -8.43
C ALA A 171 27.95 10.57 -7.80
N GLY A 172 28.65 9.54 -7.28
CA GLY A 172 29.92 9.70 -6.56
C GLY A 172 29.76 10.26 -5.14
N GLU A 173 28.56 10.23 -4.59
CA GLU A 173 28.22 10.73 -3.26
C GLU A 173 28.43 9.64 -2.17
N GLU A 174 29.67 9.21 -1.98
CA GLU A 174 30.02 8.07 -1.11
C GLU A 174 29.47 8.19 0.32
N SER A 175 29.52 9.39 0.91
CA SER A 175 29.02 9.62 2.27
C SER A 175 27.51 9.43 2.37
N ALA A 176 26.75 9.87 1.37
CA ALA A 176 25.31 9.68 1.30
C ALA A 176 24.95 8.21 1.07
N ALA A 177 25.65 7.52 0.17
CA ALA A 177 25.49 6.09 -0.06
C ALA A 177 25.74 5.28 1.20
N ALA A 178 26.84 5.56 1.93
CA ALA A 178 27.14 4.93 3.20
C ALA A 178 26.06 5.20 4.26
N ALA A 179 25.47 6.41 4.30
CA ALA A 179 24.38 6.73 5.21
C ALA A 179 23.10 5.91 4.92
N TYR A 180 22.74 5.72 3.66
CA TYR A 180 21.60 4.86 3.28
C TYR A 180 21.87 3.40 3.62
N ARG A 181 23.05 2.88 3.36
CA ARG A 181 23.44 1.51 3.72
C ARG A 181 23.40 1.25 5.23
N ARG A 182 23.86 2.20 6.06
CA ARG A 182 23.69 2.11 7.52
C ARG A 182 22.23 1.98 7.92
N ARG A 183 21.34 2.79 7.31
CA ARG A 183 19.90 2.70 7.59
C ARG A 183 19.33 1.33 7.18
N ILE A 184 19.77 0.77 6.05
CA ILE A 184 19.40 -0.59 5.63
C ILE A 184 19.84 -1.59 6.69
N GLY A 185 21.10 -1.54 7.15
CA GLY A 185 21.63 -2.40 8.22
C GLY A 185 20.77 -2.35 9.49
N ILE A 186 20.37 -1.16 9.92
CA ILE A 186 19.46 -1.00 11.08
C ILE A 186 18.10 -1.69 10.81
N VAL A 187 17.51 -1.49 9.64
CA VAL A 187 16.19 -2.06 9.30
C VAL A 187 16.23 -3.58 9.21
N VAL A 188 17.32 -4.17 8.72
CA VAL A 188 17.47 -5.63 8.63
C VAL A 188 17.99 -6.27 9.92
N GLY A 189 18.51 -5.48 10.86
CA GLY A 189 19.10 -5.95 12.11
C GLY A 189 20.54 -6.47 11.93
N ASP A 190 21.28 -5.97 10.95
CA ASP A 190 22.67 -6.31 10.67
C ASP A 190 23.60 -5.36 11.41
N GLU A 191 24.06 -5.79 12.60
CA GLU A 191 24.95 -5.02 13.47
C GLU A 191 26.33 -4.81 12.84
N ASP A 192 26.81 -5.71 11.99
CA ASP A 192 28.15 -5.62 11.39
C ASP A 192 28.19 -4.50 10.33
N THR A 193 27.15 -4.36 9.54
CA THR A 193 27.00 -3.24 8.58
C THR A 193 26.91 -1.90 9.32
N VAL A 194 26.25 -1.86 10.47
CA VAL A 194 26.14 -0.63 11.28
C VAL A 194 27.49 -0.22 11.87
N ARG A 195 28.31 -1.17 12.37
CA ARG A 195 29.64 -0.89 12.94
C ARG A 195 30.67 -0.51 11.89
N SER A 196 30.76 -1.24 10.78
CA SER A 196 31.76 -1.00 9.74
C SER A 196 31.66 0.40 9.14
N SER A 197 30.46 0.91 8.98
CA SER A 197 30.20 2.24 8.45
C SER A 197 30.43 3.39 9.47
N SER A 198 30.52 3.07 10.77
CA SER A 198 30.85 4.07 11.81
C SER A 198 32.36 4.28 11.94
N GLY A 199 33.20 3.36 11.44
CA GLY A 199 34.67 3.40 11.51
C GLY A 199 35.35 4.19 10.38
N ALA A 200 34.67 4.51 9.30
CA ALA A 200 35.24 5.16 8.13
C ALA A 200 35.34 6.72 8.23
N GLY A 201 35.05 7.29 9.37
CA GLY A 201 34.98 8.75 9.60
C GLY A 201 36.02 9.29 10.62
N ARG A 202 37.20 8.66 10.73
CA ARG A 202 38.32 9.22 11.53
C ARG A 202 39.56 9.41 10.69
#